data_c2e3a6c11140b225ea5a6aad083e3825
#
_entry.id   c2e3a6c11140b225ea5a6aad083e3825
#
_cell.length_a   1.000
_cell.length_b   1.000
_cell.length_c   1.000
_cell.angle_alpha   90.00
_cell.angle_beta   90.00
_cell.angle_gamma   90.00
#
_symmetry.space_group_name_H-M   'P 1'
#
loop_
_entity.id
_entity.type
_entity.pdbx_description
1 polymer ?
#
loop_
_entity_poly.entity_id
_entity_poly.type
_entity_poly.pdbx_seq_one_letter_code
_entity_poly.pdbx_strand_id
1 'polypeptide(L)'
;MRTVRDADGARYLLLKESSESSRVRDPETGEERHVPNDELEPVDGESPLETAANAFPEAARRLVTAVPDRRALGLLVEVDDRGPLDVHVLLDAYDLCESDLHGLLAEFRAAGLVEETDVAGRRGYRITDEGHDALARLRD
;
A
#
# COMPACT_ATOMS: atom_id res chain seq x y z
N MET A 1 11.88 -1.65 21.00
CA MET A 1 12.22 -1.94 19.58
C MET A 1 12.26 -0.65 18.80
N ARG A 2 13.14 -0.52 17.88
CA ARG A 2 13.24 0.68 17.04
C ARG A 2 13.70 0.34 15.62
N THR A 3 13.51 1.28 14.70
CA THR A 3 13.97 1.16 13.32
C THR A 3 15.40 1.67 13.21
N VAL A 4 16.24 0.88 12.53
CA VAL A 4 17.59 1.26 12.16
C VAL A 4 17.79 1.07 10.66
N ARG A 5 18.81 1.72 10.11
CA ARG A 5 19.18 1.53 8.71
C ARG A 5 20.65 1.20 8.59
N ASP A 6 20.98 0.44 7.55
CA ASP A 6 22.38 0.12 7.26
C ASP A 6 23.02 1.17 6.34
N ALA A 7 24.26 0.93 5.91
CA ALA A 7 25.00 1.83 5.04
C ALA A 7 24.35 2.00 3.65
N ASP A 8 23.59 1.01 3.21
CA ASP A 8 22.87 1.03 1.92
C ASP A 8 21.49 1.68 2.03
N GLY A 9 21.10 2.09 3.23
CA GLY A 9 19.79 2.70 3.48
C GLY A 9 18.67 1.70 3.73
N ALA A 10 18.96 0.40 3.76
CA ALA A 10 17.97 -0.62 4.07
C ALA A 10 17.52 -0.54 5.53
N ARG A 11 16.23 -0.65 5.76
CA ARG A 11 15.66 -0.56 7.10
C ARG A 11 15.49 -1.92 7.73
N TYR A 12 15.77 -1.96 9.03
CA TYR A 12 15.65 -3.16 9.85
C TYR A 12 14.98 -2.84 11.17
N LEU A 13 14.40 -3.87 11.76
CA LEU A 13 13.92 -3.79 13.14
C LEU A 13 15.07 -4.21 14.09
N LEU A 14 15.41 -3.34 15.01
CA LEU A 14 16.43 -3.62 16.03
C LEU A 14 15.81 -4.49 17.13
N LEU A 15 16.23 -5.75 17.20
CA LEU A 15 15.71 -6.69 18.18
C LEU A 15 16.49 -6.65 19.49
N LYS A 16 17.82 -6.61 19.40
CA LYS A 16 18.70 -6.58 20.58
C LYS A 16 20.00 -5.87 20.24
N GLU A 17 20.34 -4.87 21.02
CA GLU A 17 21.60 -4.17 20.92
C GLU A 17 22.61 -4.76 21.91
N SER A 18 23.80 -5.06 21.41
CA SER A 18 24.94 -5.49 22.22
C SER A 18 26.10 -4.51 22.01
N SER A 19 27.22 -4.70 22.72
CA SER A 19 28.33 -3.73 22.75
C SER A 19 28.99 -3.51 21.38
N GLU A 20 29.08 -4.51 20.55
CA GLU A 20 29.75 -4.43 19.25
C GLU A 20 28.85 -4.68 18.06
N SER A 21 27.83 -5.53 18.23
CA SER A 21 26.89 -5.87 17.18
C SER A 21 25.46 -5.90 17.71
N SER A 22 24.52 -5.80 16.81
CA SER A 22 23.09 -5.84 17.14
C SER A 22 22.39 -6.91 16.30
N ARG A 23 21.40 -7.57 16.92
CA ARG A 23 20.54 -8.49 16.20
C ARG A 23 19.39 -7.71 15.60
N VAL A 24 19.24 -7.83 14.29
CA VAL A 24 18.20 -7.13 13.52
C VAL A 24 17.39 -8.14 12.73
N ARG A 25 16.16 -7.73 12.39
CA ARG A 25 15.29 -8.51 11.51
C ARG A 25 14.99 -7.70 10.26
N ASP A 26 15.19 -8.33 9.09
CA ASP A 26 14.76 -7.78 7.83
C ASP A 26 13.24 -7.91 7.75
N PRO A 27 12.48 -6.80 7.65
CA PRO A 27 11.02 -6.89 7.61
C PRO A 27 10.49 -7.58 6.36
N GLU A 28 11.20 -7.50 5.24
CA GLU A 28 10.73 -8.09 3.98
C GLU A 28 10.85 -9.61 3.96
N THR A 29 11.91 -10.16 4.55
CA THR A 29 12.19 -11.59 4.53
C THR A 29 11.89 -12.29 5.85
N GLY A 30 11.84 -11.54 6.94
CA GLY A 30 11.77 -12.09 8.30
C GLY A 30 13.08 -12.65 8.82
N GLU A 31 14.15 -12.55 8.03
CA GLU A 31 15.46 -13.08 8.41
C GLU A 31 16.11 -12.24 9.51
N GLU A 32 16.65 -12.91 10.53
CA GLU A 32 17.39 -12.28 11.60
C GLU A 32 18.88 -12.47 11.37
N ARG A 33 19.66 -11.44 11.66
CA ARG A 33 21.12 -11.51 11.57
C ARG A 33 21.77 -10.52 12.52
N HIS A 34 23.06 -10.71 12.75
CA HIS A 34 23.87 -9.79 13.53
C HIS A 34 24.59 -8.82 12.59
N VAL A 35 24.52 -7.53 12.90
CA VAL A 35 25.17 -6.48 12.13
C VAL A 35 26.03 -5.64 13.10
N PRO A 36 27.28 -5.30 12.75
CA PRO A 36 28.10 -4.43 13.57
C PRO A 36 27.41 -3.09 13.84
N ASN A 37 27.49 -2.61 15.07
CA ASN A 37 26.81 -1.38 15.48
C ASN A 37 27.25 -0.15 14.68
N ASP A 38 28.49 -0.11 14.24
CA ASP A 38 29.03 1.01 13.45
C ASP A 38 28.47 1.06 12.02
N GLU A 39 27.79 0.02 11.57
CA GLU A 39 27.12 -0.04 10.27
C GLU A 39 25.64 0.32 10.36
N LEU A 40 25.13 0.61 11.57
CA LEU A 40 23.71 0.90 11.80
C LEU A 40 23.52 2.32 12.30
N GLU A 41 22.47 2.97 11.81
CA GLU A 41 22.03 4.28 12.28
C GLU A 41 20.57 4.22 12.71
N PRO A 42 20.20 4.87 13.82
CA PRO A 42 18.79 5.02 14.18
C PRO A 42 18.04 5.82 13.12
N VAL A 43 16.78 5.46 12.86
CA VAL A 43 15.89 6.24 12.00
C VAL A 43 14.88 6.94 12.92
N ASP A 44 15.01 8.26 13.03
CA ASP A 44 14.10 9.07 13.84
C ASP A 44 12.79 9.31 13.08
N GLY A 45 11.68 9.34 13.81
CA GLY A 45 10.38 9.65 13.27
C GLY A 45 9.67 8.51 12.55
N GLU A 46 10.29 7.35 12.42
CA GLU A 46 9.67 6.16 11.85
C GLU A 46 9.34 5.15 12.95
N SER A 47 8.06 4.78 13.05
CA SER A 47 7.63 3.76 13.99
C SER A 47 8.15 2.38 13.58
N PRO A 48 8.61 1.55 14.53
CA PRO A 48 8.93 0.15 14.23
C PRO A 48 7.77 -0.62 13.58
N LEU A 49 6.52 -0.24 13.89
CA LEU A 49 5.35 -0.85 13.27
C LEU A 49 5.24 -0.49 11.79
N GLU A 50 5.56 0.75 11.42
CA GLU A 50 5.61 1.16 10.02
C GLU A 50 6.71 0.39 9.27
N THR A 51 7.85 0.20 9.90
CA THR A 51 8.93 -0.62 9.33
C THR A 51 8.50 -2.08 9.17
N ALA A 52 7.80 -2.64 10.14
CA ALA A 52 7.27 -4.01 10.06
C ALA A 52 6.31 -4.19 8.88
N ALA A 53 5.56 -3.15 8.50
CA ALA A 53 4.67 -3.18 7.35
C ALA A 53 5.41 -3.37 6.02
N ASN A 54 6.73 -3.15 5.98
CA ASN A 54 7.55 -3.42 4.81
C ASN A 54 7.65 -4.91 4.47
N ALA A 55 7.07 -5.79 5.31
CA ALA A 55 6.86 -7.19 4.94
C ALA A 55 6.03 -7.34 3.66
N PHE A 56 5.22 -6.33 3.34
CA PHE A 56 4.42 -6.30 2.11
C PHE A 56 5.01 -5.28 1.12
N PRO A 57 4.93 -5.56 -0.19
CA PRO A 57 5.31 -4.58 -1.21
C PRO A 57 4.50 -3.28 -1.08
N GLU A 58 5.07 -2.19 -1.55
CA GLU A 58 4.43 -0.87 -1.46
C GLU A 58 3.03 -0.83 -2.06
N ALA A 59 2.83 -1.44 -3.22
CA ALA A 59 1.52 -1.49 -3.87
C ALA A 59 0.47 -2.18 -2.99
N ALA A 60 0.83 -3.31 -2.37
CA ALA A 60 -0.06 -4.02 -1.46
C ALA A 60 -0.37 -3.19 -0.21
N ARG A 61 0.62 -2.49 0.34
CA ARG A 61 0.43 -1.60 1.49
C ARG A 61 -0.56 -0.48 1.17
N ARG A 62 -0.43 0.15 0.01
CA ARG A 62 -1.35 1.21 -0.45
C ARG A 62 -2.79 0.69 -0.51
N LEU A 63 -2.97 -0.49 -1.06
CA LEU A 63 -4.29 -1.09 -1.17
C LEU A 63 -4.90 -1.38 0.20
N VAL A 64 -4.16 -2.06 1.06
CA VAL A 64 -4.65 -2.44 2.40
C VAL A 64 -5.01 -1.23 3.25
N THR A 65 -4.25 -0.14 3.14
CA THR A 65 -4.50 1.07 3.94
C THR A 65 -5.60 1.96 3.36
N ALA A 66 -5.91 1.83 2.07
CA ALA A 66 -6.92 2.66 1.41
C ALA A 66 -8.31 2.03 1.34
N VAL A 67 -8.42 0.70 1.49
CA VAL A 67 -9.67 -0.04 1.32
C VAL A 67 -10.28 -0.34 2.70
N PRO A 68 -11.40 0.32 3.05
CA PRO A 68 -11.98 0.19 4.39
C PRO A 68 -12.81 -1.08 4.60
N ASP A 69 -13.41 -1.64 3.56
CA ASP A 69 -14.32 -2.77 3.67
C ASP A 69 -14.43 -3.57 2.36
N ARG A 70 -15.27 -4.61 2.39
CA ARG A 70 -15.45 -5.51 1.23
C ARG A 70 -16.12 -4.83 0.04
N ARG A 71 -17.04 -3.89 0.28
CA ARG A 71 -17.71 -3.15 -0.79
C ARG A 71 -16.71 -2.29 -1.54
N ALA A 72 -15.86 -1.59 -0.82
CA ALA A 72 -14.78 -0.79 -1.39
C ALA A 72 -13.81 -1.65 -2.20
N LEU A 73 -13.44 -2.82 -1.67
CA LEU A 73 -12.60 -3.76 -2.39
C LEU A 73 -13.26 -4.22 -3.69
N GLY A 74 -14.53 -4.57 -3.64
CA GLY A 74 -15.28 -4.97 -4.82
C GLY A 74 -15.38 -3.87 -5.87
N LEU A 75 -15.55 -2.63 -5.45
CA LEU A 75 -15.54 -1.48 -6.38
C LEU A 75 -14.20 -1.37 -7.11
N LEU A 76 -13.11 -1.51 -6.39
CA LEU A 76 -11.77 -1.46 -6.98
C LEU A 76 -11.57 -2.61 -7.98
N VAL A 77 -12.02 -3.81 -7.65
CA VAL A 77 -11.98 -4.98 -8.54
C VAL A 77 -12.77 -4.72 -9.82
N GLU A 78 -13.96 -4.12 -9.71
CA GLU A 78 -14.79 -3.83 -10.88
C GLU A 78 -14.14 -2.77 -11.79
N VAL A 79 -13.52 -1.76 -11.22
CA VAL A 79 -12.76 -0.77 -12.01
C VAL A 79 -11.58 -1.44 -12.72
N ASP A 80 -10.91 -2.38 -12.07
CA ASP A 80 -9.80 -3.13 -12.68
C ASP A 80 -10.28 -4.03 -13.82
N ASP A 81 -11.32 -4.81 -13.58
CA ASP A 81 -11.80 -5.83 -14.55
C ASP A 81 -12.59 -5.24 -15.72
N ARG A 82 -13.36 -4.20 -15.47
CA ARG A 82 -14.30 -3.64 -16.44
C ARG A 82 -13.95 -2.25 -16.93
N GLY A 83 -12.99 -1.59 -16.26
CA GLY A 83 -12.67 -0.20 -16.54
C GLY A 83 -11.95 0.04 -17.87
N PRO A 84 -11.90 1.30 -18.29
CA PRO A 84 -12.39 2.46 -17.54
C PRO A 84 -13.93 2.53 -17.49
N LEU A 85 -14.45 3.05 -16.38
CA LEU A 85 -15.89 3.18 -16.15
C LEU A 85 -16.26 4.62 -15.83
N ASP A 86 -17.31 5.14 -16.44
CA ASP A 86 -17.79 6.46 -16.08
C ASP A 86 -18.62 6.44 -14.79
N VAL A 87 -18.75 7.60 -14.16
CA VAL A 87 -19.43 7.74 -12.87
C VAL A 87 -20.89 7.28 -12.93
N HIS A 88 -21.59 7.55 -14.04
CA HIS A 88 -22.98 7.15 -14.20
C HIS A 88 -23.13 5.63 -14.25
N VAL A 89 -22.24 4.93 -14.95
CA VAL A 89 -22.24 3.46 -14.99
C VAL A 89 -21.99 2.91 -13.58
N LEU A 90 -21.09 3.49 -12.83
CA LEU A 90 -20.82 3.06 -11.45
C LEU A 90 -22.03 3.26 -10.54
N LEU A 91 -22.71 4.40 -10.65
CA LEU A 91 -23.91 4.66 -9.85
C LEU A 91 -25.09 3.77 -10.22
N ASP A 92 -25.27 3.52 -11.51
CA ASP A 92 -26.41 2.72 -12.01
C ASP A 92 -26.20 1.22 -11.79
N ALA A 93 -24.99 0.73 -11.91
CA ALA A 93 -24.70 -0.71 -11.83
C ALA A 93 -24.59 -1.21 -10.39
N TYR A 94 -24.18 -0.36 -9.47
CA TYR A 94 -23.93 -0.72 -8.08
C TYR A 94 -24.76 0.16 -7.16
N ASP A 95 -25.32 -0.43 -6.11
CA ASP A 95 -26.18 0.28 -5.16
C ASP A 95 -25.35 1.15 -4.20
N LEU A 96 -24.81 2.22 -4.74
CA LEU A 96 -24.01 3.21 -4.02
C LEU A 96 -24.63 4.58 -4.15
N CYS A 97 -24.65 5.36 -3.06
CA CYS A 97 -25.01 6.76 -3.19
C CYS A 97 -23.82 7.55 -3.75
N GLU A 98 -24.14 8.69 -4.36
CA GLU A 98 -23.13 9.51 -5.02
C GLU A 98 -22.01 9.96 -4.08
N SER A 99 -22.35 10.36 -2.85
CA SER A 99 -21.34 10.80 -1.88
C SER A 99 -20.42 9.66 -1.43
N ASP A 100 -20.96 8.45 -1.24
CA ASP A 100 -20.14 7.29 -0.89
C ASP A 100 -19.20 6.91 -2.02
N LEU A 101 -19.70 6.92 -3.26
CA LEU A 101 -18.87 6.63 -4.43
C LEU A 101 -17.73 7.63 -4.56
N HIS A 102 -18.03 8.92 -4.48
CA HIS A 102 -16.99 9.95 -4.58
C HIS A 102 -15.98 9.85 -3.45
N GLY A 103 -16.42 9.53 -2.23
CA GLY A 103 -15.54 9.33 -1.10
C GLY A 103 -14.56 8.18 -1.32
N LEU A 104 -15.06 7.02 -1.78
CA LEU A 104 -14.23 5.86 -2.06
C LEU A 104 -13.24 6.13 -3.21
N LEU A 105 -13.70 6.73 -4.29
CA LEU A 105 -12.85 7.05 -5.43
C LEU A 105 -11.77 8.08 -5.06
N ALA A 106 -12.09 9.05 -4.22
CA ALA A 106 -11.11 10.03 -3.73
C ALA A 106 -10.01 9.35 -2.90
N GLU A 107 -10.38 8.41 -2.02
CA GLU A 107 -9.41 7.63 -1.23
C GLU A 107 -8.53 6.76 -2.13
N PHE A 108 -9.10 6.07 -3.10
CA PHE A 108 -8.36 5.24 -4.03
C PHE A 108 -7.41 6.08 -4.89
N ARG A 109 -7.85 7.26 -5.31
CA ARG A 109 -7.04 8.18 -6.09
C ARG A 109 -5.87 8.73 -5.26
N ALA A 110 -6.13 9.13 -4.03
CA ALA A 110 -5.09 9.60 -3.11
C ALA A 110 -4.03 8.53 -2.84
N ALA A 111 -4.44 7.26 -2.82
CA ALA A 111 -3.53 6.13 -2.65
C ALA A 111 -2.82 5.72 -3.96
N GLY A 112 -3.13 6.35 -5.08
CA GLY A 112 -2.54 6.02 -6.38
C GLY A 112 -3.06 4.75 -7.02
N LEU A 113 -4.23 4.25 -6.59
CA LEU A 113 -4.82 3.01 -7.09
C LEU A 113 -5.69 3.21 -8.33
N VAL A 114 -6.33 4.37 -8.44
CA VAL A 114 -7.14 4.76 -9.60
C VAL A 114 -6.76 6.17 -10.03
N GLU A 115 -7.13 6.53 -11.25
CA GLU A 115 -6.99 7.90 -11.76
C GLU A 115 -8.20 8.29 -12.57
N GLU A 116 -8.46 9.59 -12.64
CA GLU A 116 -9.53 10.12 -13.48
C GLU A 116 -9.18 9.97 -14.95
N THR A 117 -10.20 9.70 -15.75
CA THR A 117 -10.05 9.65 -17.20
C THR A 117 -11.35 10.10 -17.86
N ASP A 118 -11.28 10.37 -19.15
CA ASP A 118 -12.46 10.67 -19.96
C ASP A 118 -12.97 9.35 -20.58
N VAL A 119 -14.25 9.07 -20.38
CA VAL A 119 -14.93 7.90 -20.95
C VAL A 119 -16.07 8.39 -21.82
N ALA A 120 -15.88 8.44 -23.12
CA ALA A 120 -16.86 8.90 -24.12
C ALA A 120 -17.41 10.30 -23.77
N GLY A 121 -16.54 11.23 -23.41
CA GLY A 121 -16.90 12.61 -23.05
C GLY A 121 -17.41 12.78 -21.62
N ARG A 122 -17.38 11.72 -20.81
CA ARG A 122 -17.82 11.74 -19.42
C ARG A 122 -16.68 11.49 -18.47
N ARG A 123 -16.77 12.05 -17.27
CA ARG A 123 -15.81 11.79 -16.21
C ARG A 123 -15.90 10.34 -15.76
N GLY A 124 -14.76 9.67 -15.75
CA GLY A 124 -14.68 8.29 -15.31
C GLY A 124 -13.38 8.01 -14.58
N TYR A 125 -13.18 6.75 -14.28
CA TYR A 125 -12.00 6.29 -13.53
C TYR A 125 -11.45 5.02 -14.15
N ARG A 126 -10.14 4.87 -14.07
CA ARG A 126 -9.45 3.66 -14.48
C ARG A 126 -8.46 3.22 -13.40
N ILE A 127 -8.16 1.94 -13.39
CA ILE A 127 -7.13 1.41 -12.51
C ILE A 127 -5.75 1.91 -12.96
N THR A 128 -4.88 2.22 -12.02
CA THR A 128 -3.47 2.50 -12.32
C THR A 128 -2.68 1.18 -12.39
N ASP A 129 -1.45 1.23 -12.89
CA ASP A 129 -0.58 0.06 -12.89
C ASP A 129 -0.33 -0.44 -11.47
N GLU A 130 -0.13 0.47 -10.52
CA GLU A 130 0.05 0.15 -9.10
C GLU A 130 -1.20 -0.51 -8.51
N GLY A 131 -2.38 -0.02 -8.84
CA GLY A 131 -3.65 -0.60 -8.40
C GLY A 131 -3.85 -2.00 -8.96
N HIS A 132 -3.59 -2.18 -10.25
CA HIS A 132 -3.67 -3.49 -10.90
C HIS A 132 -2.70 -4.49 -10.27
N ASP A 133 -1.45 -4.10 -10.09
CA ASP A 133 -0.42 -4.96 -9.49
C ASP A 133 -0.77 -5.35 -8.06
N ALA A 134 -1.28 -4.41 -7.26
CA ALA A 134 -1.71 -4.68 -5.90
C ALA A 134 -2.81 -5.73 -5.85
N LEU A 135 -3.84 -5.60 -6.70
CA LEU A 135 -4.91 -6.58 -6.78
C LEU A 135 -4.42 -7.93 -7.29
N ALA A 136 -3.55 -7.94 -8.29
CA ALA A 136 -3.00 -9.16 -8.86
C ALA A 136 -2.26 -9.99 -7.80
N ARG A 137 -1.54 -9.34 -6.90
CA ARG A 137 -0.83 -10.02 -5.80
C ARG A 137 -1.75 -10.70 -4.80
N LEU A 138 -2.97 -10.23 -4.68
CA LEU A 138 -3.98 -10.79 -3.77
C LEU A 138 -4.85 -11.86 -4.41
N ARG A 139 -4.83 -11.98 -5.73
CA ARG A 139 -5.71 -12.89 -6.48
C ARG A 139 -5.06 -14.24 -6.75
N ASP A 140 -4.31 -14.74 -5.96
CA ASP A 140 -3.68 -16.01 -6.23
C ASP A 140 -4.63 -17.17 -6.44
#